data_52335217466e045bc1b0ec3e542cf02a
#
_entry.id   52335217466e045bc1b0ec3e542cf02a
#
_cell.length_a   1.000
_cell.length_b   1.000
_cell.length_c   1.000
_cell.angle_alpha   90.00
_cell.angle_beta   90.00
_cell.angle_gamma   90.00
#
_symmetry.space_group_name_H-M   'P 1'
#
loop_
_entity.id
_entity.type
_entity.pdbx_description
1 polymer ?
#
loop_
_entity_poly.entity_id
_entity_poly.type
_entity_poly.pdbx_seq_one_letter_code
_entity_poly.pdbx_strand_id
1 'polypeptide(L)'
;SVGVIYKYFTDKNTFFLQCLDHSLELLSNVLKEAVSEAKDLRGCIRKIVAALISNSKIHSNYNAMYNEIMSGSCRKYAKDLVDRIEGRSAEVYRTLIEQAQKEGMITTETDAGILAFFFDNLLMMMQFSYSCDYYKDRMRLFCGDLADDEDIMADSLIRFMEAALQMKPME
;
A
#
# COMPACT_ATOMS: atom_id res chain seq x y z
N SER A 1 22.62 -9.35 20.99
CA SER A 1 22.66 -10.81 20.74
C SER A 1 21.23 -11.35 20.69
N VAL A 2 21.02 -12.47 19.99
CA VAL A 2 19.72 -13.16 19.90
C VAL A 2 19.13 -13.43 21.30
N GLY A 3 19.96 -13.66 22.31
CA GLY A 3 19.54 -13.84 23.71
C GLY A 3 18.86 -12.63 24.34
N VAL A 4 19.09 -11.41 23.83
CA VAL A 4 18.40 -10.21 24.31
C VAL A 4 16.94 -10.19 23.85
N ILE A 5 16.66 -10.67 22.64
CA ILE A 5 15.31 -10.74 22.10
C ILE A 5 14.43 -11.63 23.00
N TYR A 6 14.93 -12.78 23.42
CA TYR A 6 14.18 -13.71 24.28
C TYR A 6 13.97 -13.23 25.74
N LYS A 7 14.56 -12.10 26.14
CA LYS A 7 14.19 -11.43 27.41
C LYS A 7 12.86 -10.67 27.31
N TYR A 8 12.51 -10.22 26.10
CA TYR A 8 11.32 -9.38 25.87
C TYR A 8 10.20 -10.15 25.15
N PHE A 9 10.53 -11.21 24.43
CA PHE A 9 9.58 -11.99 23.64
C PHE A 9 9.65 -13.46 24.04
N THR A 10 8.49 -14.05 24.28
CA THR A 10 8.36 -15.45 24.71
C THR A 10 8.95 -16.43 23.72
N ASP A 11 8.78 -16.15 22.42
CA ASP A 11 9.27 -16.96 21.32
C ASP A 11 9.43 -16.15 20.01
N LYS A 12 9.97 -16.79 18.98
CA LYS A 12 10.20 -16.18 17.68
C LYS A 12 8.90 -15.73 16.98
N ASN A 13 7.80 -16.46 17.18
CA ASN A 13 6.53 -16.14 16.55
C ASN A 13 5.94 -14.87 17.16
N THR A 14 5.98 -14.73 18.49
CA THR A 14 5.55 -13.53 19.21
C THR A 14 6.36 -12.32 18.77
N PHE A 15 7.67 -12.46 18.64
CA PHE A 15 8.52 -11.38 18.13
C PHE A 15 8.13 -10.98 16.69
N PHE A 16 7.96 -11.96 15.79
CA PHE A 16 7.57 -11.72 14.41
C PHE A 16 6.22 -10.99 14.31
N LEU A 17 5.21 -11.47 15.05
CA LEU A 17 3.89 -10.84 15.03
C LEU A 17 3.91 -9.41 15.57
N GLN A 18 4.72 -9.12 16.59
CA GLN A 18 4.86 -7.74 17.09
C GLN A 18 5.60 -6.82 16.12
N CYS A 19 6.60 -7.33 15.39
CA CYS A 19 7.22 -6.56 14.31
C CYS A 19 6.21 -6.24 13.19
N LEU A 20 5.37 -7.21 12.84
CA LEU A 20 4.30 -7.02 11.86
C LEU A 20 3.29 -5.99 12.35
N ASP A 21 2.77 -6.12 13.57
CA ASP A 21 1.81 -5.17 14.15
C ASP A 21 2.36 -3.74 14.14
N HIS A 22 3.64 -3.56 14.49
CA HIS A 22 4.29 -2.25 14.42
C HIS A 22 4.36 -1.70 12.99
N SER A 23 4.70 -2.53 12.00
CA SER A 23 4.72 -2.10 10.59
C SER A 23 3.33 -1.69 10.09
N LEU A 24 2.28 -2.41 10.51
CA LEU A 24 0.90 -2.11 10.17
C LEU A 24 0.39 -0.83 10.85
N GLU A 25 0.85 -0.52 12.07
CA GLU A 25 0.57 0.76 12.73
C GLU A 25 1.14 1.93 11.94
N LEU A 26 2.38 1.83 11.46
CA LEU A 26 3.00 2.86 10.62
C LEU A 26 2.19 3.08 9.34
N LEU A 27 1.82 2.03 8.63
CA LEU A 27 0.99 2.13 7.43
C LEU A 27 -0.38 2.74 7.73
N SER A 28 -1.03 2.29 8.81
CA SER A 28 -2.33 2.82 9.23
C SER A 28 -2.29 4.32 9.54
N ASN A 29 -1.20 4.81 10.14
CA ASN A 29 -1.03 6.23 10.42
C ASN A 29 -0.86 7.04 9.13
N VAL A 30 -0.06 6.53 8.17
CA VAL A 30 0.09 7.15 6.84
C VAL A 30 -1.24 7.28 6.12
N LEU A 31 -2.04 6.20 6.10
CA LEU A 31 -3.37 6.22 5.46
C LEU A 31 -4.33 7.19 6.15
N LYS A 32 -4.37 7.20 7.49
CA LYS A 32 -5.23 8.12 8.26
C LYS A 32 -4.87 9.57 8.00
N GLU A 33 -3.58 9.90 7.98
CA GLU A 33 -3.10 11.24 7.71
C GLU A 33 -3.48 11.67 6.28
N ALA A 34 -3.22 10.82 5.28
CA ALA A 34 -3.58 11.10 3.89
C ALA A 34 -5.08 11.36 3.71
N VAL A 35 -5.95 10.56 4.38
CA VAL A 35 -7.41 10.72 4.32
C VAL A 35 -7.85 11.98 5.06
N SER A 36 -7.34 12.24 6.27
CA SER A 36 -7.77 13.37 7.09
C SER A 36 -7.39 14.74 6.53
N GLU A 37 -6.28 14.81 5.82
CA GLU A 37 -5.77 16.06 5.24
C GLU A 37 -6.21 16.32 3.80
N ALA A 38 -6.79 15.31 3.14
CA ALA A 38 -7.25 15.46 1.77
C ALA A 38 -8.58 16.21 1.72
N LYS A 39 -8.72 17.09 0.72
CA LYS A 39 -9.97 17.83 0.48
C LYS A 39 -10.96 17.01 -0.37
N ASP A 40 -10.44 16.10 -1.16
CA ASP A 40 -11.18 15.27 -2.10
C ASP A 40 -10.44 13.94 -2.36
N LEU A 41 -11.07 13.02 -3.07
CA LEU A 41 -10.50 11.72 -3.41
C LEU A 41 -9.18 11.85 -4.18
N ARG A 42 -9.07 12.80 -5.12
CA ARG A 42 -7.86 12.99 -5.92
C ARG A 42 -6.68 13.42 -5.06
N GLY A 43 -6.90 14.37 -4.16
CA GLY A 43 -5.91 14.77 -3.16
C GLY A 43 -5.51 13.63 -2.23
N CYS A 44 -6.48 12.79 -1.85
CA CYS A 44 -6.23 11.59 -1.06
C CYS A 44 -5.33 10.59 -1.80
N ILE A 45 -5.64 10.27 -3.06
CA ILE A 45 -4.82 9.38 -3.90
C ILE A 45 -3.38 9.91 -4.00
N ARG A 46 -3.20 11.20 -4.30
CA ARG A 46 -1.88 11.83 -4.40
C ARG A 46 -1.08 11.70 -3.10
N LYS A 47 -1.69 11.97 -1.97
CA LYS A 47 -1.05 11.84 -0.66
C LYS A 47 -0.68 10.39 -0.34
N ILE A 48 -1.57 9.43 -0.60
CA ILE A 48 -1.30 8.01 -0.40
C ILE A 48 -0.10 7.57 -1.24
N VAL A 49 -0.09 7.87 -2.54
CA VAL A 49 1.01 7.48 -3.45
C VAL A 49 2.34 8.08 -2.98
N ALA A 50 2.38 9.40 -2.71
CA ALA A 50 3.60 10.07 -2.26
C ALA A 50 4.11 9.50 -0.92
N ALA A 51 3.22 9.28 0.04
CA ALA A 51 3.57 8.74 1.34
C ALA A 51 4.06 7.29 1.24
N LEU A 52 3.45 6.45 0.40
CA LEU A 52 3.88 5.06 0.20
C LEU A 52 5.26 4.99 -0.45
N ILE A 53 5.55 5.80 -1.46
CA ILE A 53 6.88 5.85 -2.08
C ILE A 53 7.94 6.26 -1.05
N SER A 54 7.71 7.35 -0.32
CA SER A 54 8.62 7.83 0.72
C SER A 54 8.85 6.79 1.82
N ASN A 55 7.77 6.23 2.37
CA ASN A 55 7.86 5.22 3.44
C ASN A 55 8.52 3.92 2.96
N SER A 56 8.33 3.52 1.69
CA SER A 56 8.93 2.31 1.14
C SER A 56 10.45 2.33 1.15
N LYS A 57 11.03 3.51 1.02
CA LYS A 57 12.50 3.70 1.11
C LYS A 57 12.99 3.70 2.55
N ILE A 58 12.29 4.43 3.42
CA ILE A 58 12.66 4.57 4.84
C ILE A 58 12.51 3.23 5.58
N HIS A 59 11.47 2.48 5.25
CA HIS A 59 11.07 1.25 5.93
C HIS A 59 11.18 0.01 5.03
N SER A 60 12.18 -0.07 4.15
CA SER A 60 12.36 -1.16 3.20
C SER A 60 12.36 -2.56 3.86
N ASN A 61 12.86 -2.67 5.08
CA ASN A 61 12.84 -3.93 5.85
C ASN A 61 11.43 -4.44 6.16
N TYR A 62 10.46 -3.54 6.38
CA TYR A 62 9.07 -3.94 6.62
C TYR A 62 8.42 -4.45 5.34
N ASN A 63 8.71 -3.80 4.22
CA ASN A 63 8.21 -4.25 2.92
C ASN A 63 8.85 -5.58 2.50
N ALA A 64 10.13 -5.79 2.78
CA ALA A 64 10.78 -7.08 2.57
C ALA A 64 10.14 -8.19 3.42
N MET A 65 9.85 -7.91 4.69
CA MET A 65 9.12 -8.84 5.57
C MET A 65 7.72 -9.14 5.02
N TYR A 66 6.99 -8.13 4.54
CA TYR A 66 5.67 -8.31 3.93
C TYR A 66 5.75 -9.18 2.67
N ASN A 67 6.72 -8.94 1.80
CA ASN A 67 6.95 -9.77 0.62
C ASN A 67 7.23 -11.24 0.98
N GLU A 68 8.02 -11.50 2.02
CA GLU A 68 8.27 -12.86 2.53
C GLU A 68 7.00 -13.54 3.05
N ILE A 69 6.12 -12.80 3.73
CA ILE A 69 4.81 -13.33 4.17
C ILE A 69 3.99 -13.77 2.97
N MET A 70 3.92 -12.97 1.92
CA MET A 70 3.16 -13.24 0.72
C MET A 70 3.74 -14.40 -0.12
N SER A 71 5.05 -14.63 -0.07
CA SER A 71 5.73 -15.71 -0.80
C SER A 71 5.35 -17.13 -0.35
N GLY A 72 4.56 -17.24 0.71
CA GLY A 72 4.10 -18.51 1.25
C GLY A 72 4.98 -19.11 2.34
N SER A 73 6.05 -18.41 2.76
CA SER A 73 6.90 -18.83 3.89
C SER A 73 6.11 -18.91 5.20
N CYS A 74 5.01 -18.17 5.31
CA CYS A 74 4.16 -18.07 6.49
C CYS A 74 2.79 -18.74 6.34
N ARG A 75 2.65 -19.76 5.50
CA ARG A 75 1.35 -20.45 5.19
C ARG A 75 0.49 -20.78 6.40
N LYS A 76 1.10 -21.21 7.50
CA LYS A 76 0.36 -21.59 8.72
C LYS A 76 -0.39 -20.42 9.37
N TYR A 77 -0.02 -19.20 9.05
CA TYR A 77 -0.65 -17.97 9.55
C TYR A 77 -1.44 -17.22 8.47
N ALA A 78 -1.47 -17.73 7.23
CA ALA A 78 -1.94 -16.97 6.06
C ALA A 78 -3.32 -16.33 6.29
N LYS A 79 -4.28 -17.09 6.85
CA LYS A 79 -5.65 -16.57 7.09
C LYS A 79 -5.65 -15.42 8.10
N ASP A 80 -5.00 -15.60 9.26
CA ASP A 80 -4.94 -14.59 10.31
C ASP A 80 -4.16 -13.35 9.86
N LEU A 81 -3.16 -13.55 8.98
CA LEU A 81 -2.34 -12.47 8.44
C LEU A 81 -3.11 -11.65 7.41
N VAL A 82 -3.92 -12.26 6.55
CA VAL A 82 -4.75 -11.52 5.58
C VAL A 82 -5.69 -10.56 6.32
N ASP A 83 -6.41 -11.03 7.33
CA ASP A 83 -7.33 -10.17 8.08
C ASP A 83 -6.58 -9.01 8.80
N ARG A 84 -5.40 -9.28 9.31
CA ARG A 84 -4.58 -8.26 10.01
C ARG A 84 -3.96 -7.25 9.05
N ILE A 85 -3.43 -7.71 7.93
CA ILE A 85 -2.67 -6.89 6.98
C ILE A 85 -3.63 -6.09 6.10
N GLU A 86 -4.60 -6.78 5.47
CA GLU A 86 -5.43 -6.20 4.42
C GLU A 86 -6.73 -5.58 4.96
N GLY A 87 -7.21 -6.04 6.11
CA GLY A 87 -8.54 -5.66 6.60
C GLY A 87 -8.75 -4.15 6.74
N ARG A 88 -7.73 -3.41 7.19
CA ARG A 88 -7.82 -1.95 7.37
C ARG A 88 -7.72 -1.19 6.05
N SER A 89 -6.77 -1.54 5.20
CA SER A 89 -6.60 -0.89 3.90
C SER A 89 -7.82 -1.14 3.01
N ALA A 90 -8.32 -2.37 2.98
CA ALA A 90 -9.52 -2.74 2.22
C ALA A 90 -10.74 -1.92 2.65
N GLU A 91 -10.97 -1.73 3.96
CA GLU A 91 -12.06 -0.91 4.47
C GLU A 91 -11.91 0.56 4.08
N VAL A 92 -10.71 1.13 4.25
CA VAL A 92 -10.43 2.53 3.91
C VAL A 92 -10.65 2.79 2.42
N TYR A 93 -10.04 1.97 1.55
CA TYR A 93 -10.14 2.19 0.11
C TYR A 93 -11.56 1.99 -0.41
N ARG A 94 -12.26 0.95 0.07
CA ARG A 94 -13.66 0.73 -0.31
C ARG A 94 -14.54 1.90 0.10
N THR A 95 -14.41 2.38 1.33
CA THR A 95 -15.23 3.51 1.84
C THR A 95 -14.98 4.78 1.04
N LEU A 96 -13.71 5.08 0.70
CA LEU A 96 -13.36 6.24 -0.12
C LEU A 96 -13.96 6.16 -1.52
N ILE A 97 -13.90 4.99 -2.15
CA ILE A 97 -14.44 4.77 -3.50
C ILE A 97 -15.97 4.82 -3.48
N GLU A 98 -16.65 4.17 -2.52
CA GLU A 98 -18.11 4.25 -2.36
C GLU A 98 -18.60 5.69 -2.18
N GLN A 99 -17.88 6.46 -1.37
CA GLN A 99 -18.22 7.87 -1.16
C GLN A 99 -18.07 8.67 -2.46
N ALA A 100 -16.97 8.49 -3.18
CA ALA A 100 -16.72 9.17 -4.44
C ALA A 100 -17.72 8.78 -5.55
N GLN A 101 -18.20 7.53 -5.56
CA GLN A 101 -19.29 7.11 -6.45
C GLN A 101 -20.63 7.79 -6.08
N LYS A 102 -20.98 7.85 -4.80
CA LYS A 102 -22.17 8.55 -4.31
C LYS A 102 -22.17 10.04 -4.63
N GLU A 103 -21.00 10.66 -4.56
CA GLU A 103 -20.80 12.08 -4.91
C GLU A 103 -20.71 12.32 -6.43
N GLY A 104 -20.68 11.25 -7.22
CA GLY A 104 -20.55 11.31 -8.67
C GLY A 104 -19.18 11.77 -9.17
N MET A 105 -18.16 11.69 -8.34
CA MET A 105 -16.76 11.95 -8.71
C MET A 105 -16.18 10.80 -9.53
N ILE A 106 -16.57 9.57 -9.21
CA ILE A 106 -16.30 8.34 -9.96
C ILE A 106 -17.57 7.97 -10.71
N THR A 107 -17.46 7.73 -12.01
CA THR A 107 -18.63 7.44 -12.87
C THR A 107 -18.78 5.96 -13.23
N THR A 108 -17.76 5.13 -12.96
CA THR A 108 -17.88 3.68 -13.18
C THR A 108 -18.87 3.06 -12.19
N GLU A 109 -19.70 2.13 -12.68
CA GLU A 109 -20.64 1.35 -11.87
C GLU A 109 -20.00 0.06 -11.28
N THR A 110 -18.70 -0.12 -11.50
CA THR A 110 -17.98 -1.27 -10.94
C THR A 110 -18.06 -1.25 -9.41
N ASP A 111 -18.26 -2.41 -8.81
CA ASP A 111 -18.31 -2.55 -7.34
C ASP A 111 -17.06 -1.93 -6.66
N ALA A 112 -17.30 -1.17 -5.60
CA ALA A 112 -16.25 -0.43 -4.90
C ALA A 112 -15.18 -1.35 -4.27
N GLY A 113 -15.56 -2.54 -3.83
CA GLY A 113 -14.62 -3.52 -3.30
C GLY A 113 -13.69 -4.08 -4.37
N ILE A 114 -14.21 -4.30 -5.60
CA ILE A 114 -13.40 -4.72 -6.74
C ILE A 114 -12.41 -3.60 -7.13
N LEU A 115 -12.88 -2.36 -7.19
CA LEU A 115 -12.01 -1.21 -7.47
C LEU A 115 -10.96 -1.03 -6.38
N ALA A 116 -11.33 -1.16 -5.11
CA ALA A 116 -10.42 -1.09 -3.98
C ALA A 116 -9.32 -2.15 -4.05
N PHE A 117 -9.67 -3.39 -4.42
CA PHE A 117 -8.72 -4.47 -4.60
C PHE A 117 -7.69 -4.16 -5.70
N PHE A 118 -8.12 -3.68 -6.86
CA PHE A 118 -7.18 -3.30 -7.91
C PHE A 118 -6.34 -2.09 -7.55
N PHE A 119 -6.92 -1.12 -6.85
CA PHE A 119 -6.23 0.05 -6.34
C PHE A 119 -5.10 -0.35 -5.38
N ASP A 120 -5.40 -1.20 -4.40
CA ASP A 120 -4.43 -1.73 -3.43
C ASP A 120 -3.30 -2.49 -4.11
N ASN A 121 -3.60 -3.35 -5.09
CA ASN A 121 -2.57 -4.09 -5.84
C ASN A 121 -1.60 -3.16 -6.57
N LEU A 122 -2.06 -2.06 -7.15
CA LEU A 122 -1.19 -1.07 -7.80
C LEU A 122 -0.27 -0.39 -6.79
N LEU A 123 -0.82 0.00 -5.64
CA LEU A 123 -0.05 0.63 -4.56
C LEU A 123 0.99 -0.34 -3.97
N MET A 124 0.60 -1.58 -3.71
CA MET A 124 1.48 -2.63 -3.19
C MET A 124 2.64 -2.93 -4.16
N MET A 125 2.36 -3.05 -5.46
CA MET A 125 3.42 -3.26 -6.45
C MET A 125 4.38 -2.07 -6.56
N MET A 126 3.87 -0.84 -6.48
CA MET A 126 4.71 0.35 -6.41
C MET A 126 5.58 0.34 -5.16
N GLN A 127 5.02 0.02 -4.00
CA GLN A 127 5.72 -0.10 -2.73
C GLN A 127 6.90 -1.09 -2.81
N PHE A 128 6.68 -2.28 -3.37
CA PHE A 128 7.75 -3.26 -3.56
C PHE A 128 8.79 -2.80 -4.56
N SER A 129 8.40 -2.06 -5.59
CA SER A 129 9.33 -1.52 -6.60
C SER A 129 10.33 -0.51 -6.02
N TYR A 130 10.02 0.11 -4.88
CA TYR A 130 10.93 1.01 -4.18
C TYR A 130 11.67 0.35 -3.00
N SER A 131 11.34 -0.87 -2.62
CA SER A 131 11.87 -1.50 -1.40
C SER A 131 12.48 -2.88 -1.59
N CYS A 132 12.19 -3.58 -2.68
CA CYS A 132 12.66 -4.95 -2.92
C CYS A 132 13.41 -5.03 -4.24
N ASP A 133 14.65 -5.56 -4.23
CA ASP A 133 15.56 -5.55 -5.37
C ASP A 133 14.97 -6.13 -6.65
N TYR A 134 14.32 -7.31 -6.57
CA TYR A 134 13.67 -7.93 -7.73
C TYR A 134 12.64 -7.00 -8.40
N TYR A 135 11.78 -6.35 -7.61
CA TYR A 135 10.75 -5.47 -8.15
C TYR A 135 11.33 -4.15 -8.67
N LYS A 136 12.40 -3.67 -8.07
CA LYS A 136 13.16 -2.51 -8.54
C LYS A 136 13.77 -2.77 -9.92
N ASP A 137 14.44 -3.90 -10.08
CA ASP A 137 15.03 -4.30 -11.37
C ASP A 137 13.92 -4.55 -12.41
N ARG A 138 12.81 -5.16 -12.00
CA ARG A 138 11.64 -5.33 -12.85
C ARG A 138 11.09 -3.97 -13.32
N MET A 139 10.93 -3.00 -12.43
CA MET A 139 10.46 -1.65 -12.79
C MET A 139 11.40 -0.98 -13.80
N ARG A 140 12.71 -1.08 -13.60
CA ARG A 140 13.72 -0.58 -14.55
C ARG A 140 13.65 -1.26 -15.90
N LEU A 141 13.37 -2.56 -15.95
CA LEU A 141 13.23 -3.30 -17.21
C LEU A 141 12.08 -2.74 -18.07
N PHE A 142 10.98 -2.31 -17.45
CA PHE A 142 9.82 -1.75 -18.15
C PHE A 142 9.94 -0.26 -18.44
N CYS A 143 10.48 0.52 -17.51
CA CYS A 143 10.45 1.98 -17.53
C CYS A 143 11.79 2.62 -17.93
N GLY A 144 12.87 1.82 -18.00
CA GLY A 144 14.22 2.36 -18.25
C GLY A 144 14.60 3.39 -17.18
N ASP A 145 15.24 4.47 -17.62
CA ASP A 145 15.72 5.56 -16.74
C ASP A 145 14.57 6.32 -16.02
N LEU A 146 13.33 6.25 -16.55
CA LEU A 146 12.18 6.86 -15.90
C LEU A 146 11.85 6.23 -14.54
N ALA A 147 12.29 4.99 -14.31
CA ALA A 147 12.11 4.30 -13.02
C ALA A 147 12.84 5.01 -11.86
N ASP A 148 13.86 5.79 -12.15
CA ASP A 148 14.63 6.53 -11.14
C ASP A 148 14.03 7.93 -10.84
N ASP A 149 13.05 8.38 -11.61
CA ASP A 149 12.29 9.62 -11.38
C ASP A 149 10.97 9.35 -10.66
N GLU A 150 10.99 9.58 -9.34
CA GLU A 150 9.85 9.30 -8.48
C GLU A 150 8.62 10.15 -8.79
N ASP A 151 8.82 11.39 -9.18
CA ASP A 151 7.73 12.31 -9.48
C ASP A 151 7.02 11.87 -10.76
N ILE A 152 7.77 11.48 -11.78
CA ILE A 152 7.21 10.91 -13.02
C ILE A 152 6.46 9.61 -12.73
N MET A 153 7.04 8.71 -11.94
CA MET A 153 6.41 7.44 -11.60
C MET A 153 5.15 7.62 -10.76
N ALA A 154 5.18 8.52 -9.77
CA ALA A 154 4.02 8.84 -8.94
C ALA A 154 2.89 9.47 -9.78
N ASP A 155 3.19 10.50 -10.56
CA ASP A 155 2.20 11.18 -11.40
C ASP A 155 1.61 10.23 -12.46
N SER A 156 2.41 9.34 -13.04
CA SER A 156 1.93 8.35 -14.02
C SER A 156 0.98 7.34 -13.37
N LEU A 157 1.31 6.84 -12.17
CA LEU A 157 0.42 5.95 -11.43
C LEU A 157 -0.89 6.66 -11.07
N ILE A 158 -0.84 7.90 -10.57
CA ILE A 158 -2.03 8.67 -10.20
C ILE A 158 -2.95 8.85 -11.41
N ARG A 159 -2.41 9.28 -12.56
CA ARG A 159 -3.19 9.41 -13.81
C ARG A 159 -3.80 8.11 -14.28
N PHE A 160 -3.06 7.01 -14.16
CA PHE A 160 -3.58 5.68 -14.48
C PHE A 160 -4.75 5.30 -13.58
N MET A 161 -4.63 5.53 -12.27
CA MET A 161 -5.69 5.28 -11.30
C MET A 161 -6.92 6.17 -11.55
N GLU A 162 -6.72 7.45 -11.79
CA GLU A 162 -7.81 8.40 -12.12
C GLU A 162 -8.58 7.94 -13.36
N ALA A 163 -7.86 7.50 -14.40
CA ALA A 163 -8.48 6.99 -15.63
C ALA A 163 -9.22 5.66 -15.39
N ALA A 164 -8.63 4.73 -14.64
CA ALA A 164 -9.25 3.45 -14.31
C ALA A 164 -10.52 3.60 -13.47
N LEU A 165 -10.53 4.58 -12.56
CA LEU A 165 -11.69 4.94 -11.75
C LEU A 165 -12.73 5.80 -12.52
N GLN A 166 -12.44 6.19 -13.76
CA GLN A 166 -13.27 7.11 -14.54
C GLN A 166 -13.62 8.39 -13.76
N MET A 167 -12.60 8.99 -13.14
CA MET A 167 -12.78 10.21 -12.37
C MET A 167 -13.10 11.38 -13.28
N LYS A 168 -14.07 12.21 -12.88
CA LYS A 168 -14.39 13.43 -13.61
C LYS A 168 -13.19 14.38 -13.68
N PRO A 169 -12.98 15.09 -14.80
CA PRO A 169 -12.01 16.18 -14.87
C PRO A 169 -12.28 17.21 -13.76
N MET A 170 -11.23 17.90 -13.31
CA MET A 170 -11.41 19.10 -12.48
C MET A 170 -11.99 20.21 -13.35
N GLU A 171 -13.07 20.84 -12.90
CA GLU A 171 -13.61 22.07 -13.48
C GLU A 171 -12.67 23.26 -13.26
#